data_cf9334b7b827d32907e1f6be3bda8c1d
#
_entry.id   cf9334b7b827d32907e1f6be3bda8c1d
#
_cell.length_a   1.000
_cell.length_b   1.000
_cell.length_c   1.000
_cell.angle_alpha   90.00
_cell.angle_beta   90.00
_cell.angle_gamma   90.00
#
_symmetry.space_group_name_H-M   'P 1'
#
loop_
_entity.id
_entity.type
_entity.pdbx_description
1 polymer ?
#
loop_
_entity_poly.entity_id
_entity_poly.type
_entity_poly.pdbx_seq_one_letter_code
_entity_poly.pdbx_strand_id
1 'polypeptide(L)'
;LSLSDTFLAVPIAIDRNGLGHGSEGSLKNLNFLRSYEWSGDLKEQRAILAMAHEIYRYGFVEICENDHGKCSSIKIFLSHAKAGDTGRLHAESIYQFIDSTNMSRFFDATEISPGFKFDEEIIKHIKESTLVAIGSDAYSSRYWCQREILCAKQHQRPIIAVDCLHDFEDRVFPAGSNVPCVHVSPDTPISQSDILRILIATILETIRHLHAKKSLEYYQSQNWIDNDCAIISRPPEIRQVIDLKNSGKQKICYPEPSLYSEEAGWLSHLEVDAFTPLWNKAEDGAFSSFRIGISISDNPVGNYSEHHLHADHLKRLSQDLARHLLARAGTVIYGGDLRKDGFTQFILDEAIALKTRLNTDNIHVENHLAWPLYVSDS
;
A
#
# COMPACT_ATOMS: atom_id res chain seq x y z
N LEU A 1 -27.00 13.03 12.33
CA LEU A 1 -25.77 12.24 12.49
C LEU A 1 -25.10 12.70 13.79
N SER A 2 -25.13 11.90 14.85
CA SER A 2 -24.25 12.09 15.99
C SER A 2 -22.87 11.57 15.56
N LEU A 3 -21.92 12.48 15.36
CA LEU A 3 -20.52 12.08 15.14
C LEU A 3 -20.04 11.50 16.47
N SER A 4 -19.84 10.18 16.52
CA SER A 4 -19.11 9.56 17.62
C SER A 4 -17.62 9.79 17.41
N ASP A 5 -16.83 9.84 18.47
CA ASP A 5 -15.35 9.98 18.41
C ASP A 5 -14.66 8.87 17.59
N THR A 6 -15.41 7.87 17.14
CA THR A 6 -14.94 6.72 16.36
C THR A 6 -15.03 6.93 14.83
N PHE A 7 -15.62 8.02 14.34
CA PHE A 7 -15.77 8.26 12.90
C PHE A 7 -15.10 9.56 12.48
N LEU A 8 -14.25 9.48 11.46
CA LEU A 8 -13.72 10.65 10.78
C LEU A 8 -14.72 11.09 9.70
N ALA A 9 -15.30 12.28 9.86
CA ALA A 9 -16.07 12.94 8.81
C ALA A 9 -15.19 14.00 8.13
N VAL A 10 -14.93 13.83 6.84
CA VAL A 10 -14.21 14.80 6.02
C VAL A 10 -15.21 15.49 5.07
N PRO A 11 -15.74 16.66 5.43
CA PRO A 11 -16.71 17.36 4.58
C PRO A 11 -16.01 17.98 3.38
N ILE A 12 -16.60 17.83 2.19
CA ILE A 12 -16.11 18.39 0.93
C ILE A 12 -17.11 19.42 0.43
N ALA A 13 -16.70 20.68 0.36
CA ALA A 13 -17.49 21.74 -0.27
C ALA A 13 -17.23 21.74 -1.78
N ILE A 14 -18.25 21.42 -2.56
CA ILE A 14 -18.20 21.42 -4.03
C ILE A 14 -18.43 22.80 -4.64
N ASP A 15 -19.04 23.69 -3.87
CA ASP A 15 -19.26 25.10 -4.17
C ASP A 15 -19.19 25.97 -2.90
N ARG A 16 -19.30 27.28 -3.04
CA ARG A 16 -19.27 28.21 -1.89
C ARG A 16 -20.49 28.07 -0.96
N ASN A 17 -21.62 27.60 -1.48
CA ASN A 17 -22.84 27.42 -0.67
C ASN A 17 -22.67 26.25 0.31
N GLY A 18 -21.88 25.25 -0.07
CA GLY A 18 -21.53 24.13 0.81
C GLY A 18 -20.92 24.54 2.15
N LEU A 19 -20.22 25.68 2.21
CA LEU A 19 -19.70 26.23 3.46
C LEU A 19 -20.79 26.78 4.39
N GLY A 20 -21.92 27.22 3.84
CA GLY A 20 -23.04 27.73 4.62
C GLY A 20 -23.68 26.68 5.53
N HIS A 21 -23.66 25.42 5.13
CA HIS A 21 -24.14 24.29 5.94
C HIS A 21 -23.22 23.95 7.12
N GLY A 22 -21.98 24.44 7.14
CA GLY A 22 -21.06 24.30 8.27
C GLY A 22 -21.36 25.24 9.45
N SER A 23 -22.30 26.20 9.30
CA SER A 23 -22.64 27.14 10.37
C SER A 23 -23.62 26.58 11.40
N GLU A 24 -24.31 25.47 11.09
CA GLU A 24 -25.35 24.86 11.95
C GLU A 24 -25.14 23.34 12.06
N GLY A 25 -25.50 22.76 13.21
CA GLY A 25 -25.48 21.31 13.43
C GLY A 25 -24.12 20.69 13.71
N SER A 26 -24.00 19.38 13.46
CA SER A 26 -22.82 18.56 13.77
C SER A 26 -21.57 18.89 12.94
N LEU A 27 -21.69 19.66 11.86
CA LEU A 27 -20.59 20.04 10.98
C LEU A 27 -19.96 21.39 11.36
N LYS A 28 -20.49 22.10 12.36
CA LYS A 28 -20.14 23.47 12.72
C LYS A 28 -18.65 23.71 13.00
N ASN A 29 -17.98 22.69 13.50
CA ASN A 29 -16.56 22.80 13.89
C ASN A 29 -15.62 22.04 12.96
N LEU A 30 -16.11 21.51 11.83
CA LEU A 30 -15.29 20.77 10.89
C LEU A 30 -14.68 21.69 9.83
N ASN A 31 -13.43 21.43 9.49
CA ASN A 31 -12.78 22.10 8.38
C ASN A 31 -13.16 21.40 7.07
N PHE A 32 -13.59 22.18 6.08
CA PHE A 32 -14.05 21.67 4.78
C PHE A 32 -12.91 21.62 3.77
N LEU A 33 -12.78 20.53 3.04
CA LEU A 33 -12.04 20.49 1.80
C LEU A 33 -12.79 21.30 0.73
N ARG A 34 -12.17 22.36 0.23
CA ARG A 34 -12.80 23.30 -0.71
C ARG A 34 -12.50 22.91 -2.14
N SER A 35 -13.19 21.89 -2.67
CA SER A 35 -12.90 21.38 -4.02
C SER A 35 -13.26 22.37 -5.14
N TYR A 36 -14.10 23.36 -4.88
CA TYR A 36 -14.43 24.42 -5.83
C TYR A 36 -13.25 25.39 -6.09
N GLU A 37 -12.27 25.45 -5.19
CA GLU A 37 -11.03 26.24 -5.38
C GLU A 37 -10.02 25.54 -6.29
N TRP A 38 -10.22 24.26 -6.57
CA TRP A 38 -9.32 23.50 -7.44
C TRP A 38 -9.68 23.73 -8.91
N SER A 39 -8.68 24.06 -9.73
CA SER A 39 -8.88 24.34 -11.14
C SER A 39 -8.91 23.07 -11.99
N GLY A 40 -9.86 23.04 -12.98
CA GLY A 40 -9.81 22.22 -14.18
C GLY A 40 -9.79 20.70 -13.99
N ASP A 41 -9.08 20.06 -14.88
CA ASP A 41 -9.07 18.61 -15.13
C ASP A 41 -8.39 17.78 -14.01
N LEU A 42 -7.73 18.41 -13.03
CA LEU A 42 -6.99 17.74 -11.96
C LEU A 42 -7.75 17.66 -10.62
N LYS A 43 -9.05 17.94 -10.63
CA LYS A 43 -9.88 17.95 -9.39
C LYS A 43 -9.94 16.59 -8.71
N GLU A 44 -10.12 15.53 -9.49
CA GLU A 44 -10.20 14.17 -8.94
C GLU A 44 -8.91 13.75 -8.27
N GLN A 45 -7.77 13.98 -8.93
CA GLN A 45 -6.45 13.66 -8.36
C GLN A 45 -6.19 14.41 -7.07
N ARG A 46 -6.55 15.70 -7.01
CA ARG A 46 -6.45 16.52 -5.80
C ARG A 46 -7.39 16.03 -4.69
N ALA A 47 -8.59 15.59 -5.03
CA ALA A 47 -9.53 15.01 -4.08
C ALA A 47 -9.01 13.70 -3.48
N ILE A 48 -8.50 12.80 -4.33
CA ILE A 48 -7.89 11.54 -3.89
C ILE A 48 -6.73 11.81 -2.94
N LEU A 49 -5.84 12.73 -3.30
CA LEU A 49 -4.68 13.09 -2.49
C LEU A 49 -5.09 13.69 -1.14
N ALA A 50 -6.08 14.59 -1.13
CA ALA A 50 -6.58 15.18 0.10
C ALA A 50 -7.24 14.16 1.02
N MET A 51 -8.07 13.25 0.47
CA MET A 51 -8.68 12.17 1.25
C MET A 51 -7.64 11.19 1.79
N ALA A 52 -6.66 10.80 0.98
CA ALA A 52 -5.57 9.94 1.42
C ALA A 52 -4.77 10.60 2.55
N HIS A 53 -4.53 11.92 2.47
CA HIS A 53 -3.85 12.64 3.55
C HIS A 53 -4.67 12.66 4.85
N GLU A 54 -5.98 12.81 4.79
CA GLU A 54 -6.81 12.73 5.99
C GLU A 54 -6.81 11.32 6.60
N ILE A 55 -6.78 10.27 5.78
CA ILE A 55 -6.59 8.88 6.26
C ILE A 55 -5.23 8.74 6.95
N TYR A 56 -4.16 9.26 6.34
CA TYR A 56 -2.83 9.26 6.94
C TYR A 56 -2.82 10.00 8.28
N ARG A 57 -3.36 11.21 8.32
CA ARG A 57 -3.40 12.06 9.52
C ARG A 57 -4.18 11.39 10.66
N TYR A 58 -5.36 10.86 10.35
CA TYR A 58 -6.21 10.21 11.35
C TYR A 58 -5.64 8.88 11.86
N GLY A 59 -5.11 8.07 10.95
CA GLY A 59 -4.68 6.71 11.25
C GLY A 59 -3.28 6.59 11.85
N PHE A 60 -2.38 7.54 11.55
CA PHE A 60 -0.95 7.35 11.79
C PHE A 60 -0.23 8.51 12.46
N VAL A 61 -0.85 9.68 12.53
CA VAL A 61 -0.26 10.83 13.21
C VAL A 61 -0.83 10.89 14.63
N GLU A 62 0.04 10.82 15.64
CA GLU A 62 -0.37 11.12 17.01
C GLU A 62 -0.84 12.56 17.10
N ILE A 63 -1.99 12.79 17.72
CA ILE A 63 -2.53 14.13 17.93
C ILE A 63 -1.60 14.83 18.92
N CYS A 64 -0.63 15.56 18.40
CA CYS A 64 0.17 16.48 19.21
C CYS A 64 -0.73 17.66 19.57
N GLU A 65 -1.24 17.73 20.79
CA GLU A 65 -2.15 18.78 21.28
C GLU A 65 -1.54 20.20 21.20
N ASN A 66 -0.24 20.33 20.98
CA ASN A 66 0.49 21.59 21.10
C ASN A 66 1.14 22.14 19.82
N ASP A 67 1.00 21.47 18.67
CA ASP A 67 1.71 21.93 17.46
C ASP A 67 0.72 22.31 16.34
N HIS A 68 0.50 23.60 16.17
CA HIS A 68 -0.41 24.20 15.19
C HIS A 68 -0.13 23.72 13.74
N GLY A 69 -0.51 22.49 13.41
CA GLY A 69 -0.64 22.00 12.04
C GLY A 69 0.63 21.55 11.32
N LYS A 70 1.81 21.60 11.93
CA LYS A 70 3.08 21.18 11.30
C LYS A 70 3.41 19.68 11.43
N CYS A 71 2.76 18.96 12.33
CA CYS A 71 3.06 17.55 12.61
C CYS A 71 2.43 16.56 11.62
N SER A 72 1.61 17.01 10.69
CA SER A 72 0.81 16.13 9.84
C SER A 72 1.31 15.96 8.40
N SER A 73 2.35 16.68 7.99
CA SER A 73 2.90 16.55 6.64
C SER A 73 3.78 15.31 6.49
N ILE A 74 3.65 14.63 5.35
CA ILE A 74 4.50 13.50 5.00
C ILE A 74 5.86 14.03 4.56
N LYS A 75 6.92 13.64 5.25
CA LYS A 75 8.28 13.97 4.85
C LYS A 75 8.67 13.15 3.62
N ILE A 76 9.14 13.82 2.58
CA ILE A 76 9.58 13.22 1.32
C ILE A 76 11.05 13.54 1.09
N PHE A 77 11.83 12.51 0.76
CA PHE A 77 13.19 12.67 0.28
C PHE A 77 13.23 12.40 -1.22
N LEU A 78 13.54 13.44 -2.03
CA LEU A 78 13.64 13.33 -3.48
C LEU A 78 15.06 12.91 -3.86
N SER A 79 15.22 11.64 -4.23
CA SER A 79 16.48 11.06 -4.70
C SER A 79 16.58 11.17 -6.21
N HIS A 80 17.64 11.78 -6.73
CA HIS A 80 17.86 11.94 -8.17
C HIS A 80 19.35 11.95 -8.51
N ALA A 81 19.66 11.63 -9.76
CA ALA A 81 21.03 11.76 -10.28
C ALA A 81 21.38 13.23 -10.52
N LYS A 82 22.52 13.70 -9.97
CA LYS A 82 22.99 15.07 -10.22
C LYS A 82 23.54 15.28 -11.63
N ALA A 83 23.96 14.20 -12.29
CA ALA A 83 24.41 14.24 -13.66
C ALA A 83 23.27 13.82 -14.59
N GLY A 84 23.09 14.55 -15.66
CA GLY A 84 21.90 14.48 -16.53
C GLY A 84 20.83 15.45 -16.02
N ASP A 85 20.06 16.02 -16.92
CA ASP A 85 19.15 17.10 -16.54
C ASP A 85 17.77 16.61 -16.12
N THR A 86 17.27 15.52 -16.71
CA THR A 86 15.87 15.05 -16.53
C THR A 86 15.53 14.77 -15.06
N GLY A 87 16.28 13.90 -14.37
CA GLY A 87 15.98 13.54 -12.98
C GLY A 87 16.04 14.73 -12.02
N ARG A 88 17.04 15.62 -12.20
CA ARG A 88 17.17 16.84 -11.42
C ARG A 88 16.04 17.83 -11.69
N LEU A 89 15.71 18.07 -12.95
CA LEU A 89 14.63 19.00 -13.32
C LEU A 89 13.26 18.50 -12.85
N HIS A 90 13.02 17.20 -12.88
CA HIS A 90 11.81 16.60 -12.31
C HIS A 90 11.76 16.79 -10.79
N ALA A 91 12.86 16.53 -10.07
CA ALA A 91 12.92 16.76 -8.63
C ALA A 91 12.65 18.22 -8.27
N GLU A 92 13.31 19.18 -8.94
CA GLU A 92 13.10 20.60 -8.78
C GLU A 92 11.64 21.01 -9.05
N SER A 93 11.04 20.47 -10.11
CA SER A 93 9.63 20.74 -10.46
C SER A 93 8.67 20.20 -9.41
N ILE A 94 8.89 18.99 -8.88
CA ILE A 94 8.09 18.41 -7.80
C ILE A 94 8.22 19.27 -6.54
N TYR A 95 9.44 19.65 -6.17
CA TYR A 95 9.71 20.51 -5.01
C TYR A 95 8.98 21.85 -5.14
N GLN A 96 9.14 22.54 -6.27
CA GLN A 96 8.49 23.83 -6.54
C GLN A 96 6.96 23.70 -6.53
N PHE A 97 6.41 22.60 -7.08
CA PHE A 97 4.97 22.35 -7.04
C PHE A 97 4.46 22.19 -5.59
N ILE A 98 5.19 21.48 -4.74
CA ILE A 98 4.84 21.31 -3.32
C ILE A 98 4.91 22.67 -2.59
N ASP A 99 5.99 23.41 -2.76
CA ASP A 99 6.23 24.68 -2.06
C ASP A 99 5.30 25.81 -2.52
N SER A 100 5.07 25.95 -3.82
CA SER A 100 4.25 27.01 -4.41
C SER A 100 2.73 26.78 -4.36
N THR A 101 2.30 25.58 -3.96
CA THR A 101 0.88 25.23 -3.90
C THR A 101 0.44 24.86 -2.48
N ASN A 102 -0.84 24.58 -2.29
CA ASN A 102 -1.36 24.07 -1.02
C ASN A 102 -0.90 22.64 -0.69
N MET A 103 -0.06 22.03 -1.53
CA MET A 103 0.53 20.70 -1.28
C MET A 103 1.55 20.72 -0.14
N SER A 104 2.14 21.86 0.20
CA SER A 104 3.04 22.00 1.36
C SER A 104 2.39 21.66 2.71
N ARG A 105 1.06 21.66 2.80
CA ARG A 105 0.34 21.16 3.98
C ARG A 105 0.30 19.63 4.06
N PHE A 106 0.47 18.94 2.94
CA PHE A 106 0.43 17.48 2.85
C PHE A 106 1.83 16.86 2.85
N PHE A 107 2.80 17.55 2.27
CA PHE A 107 4.16 17.06 2.07
C PHE A 107 5.20 18.07 2.50
N ASP A 108 6.26 17.57 3.10
CA ASP A 108 7.49 18.31 3.41
C ASP A 108 8.63 17.67 2.60
N ALA A 109 9.03 18.33 1.52
CA ALA A 109 10.06 17.84 0.62
C ALA A 109 11.42 18.42 1.06
N THR A 110 12.43 17.56 1.17
CA THR A 110 13.76 17.95 1.61
C THR A 110 14.78 17.76 0.50
N GLU A 111 15.54 18.81 0.23
CA GLU A 111 16.81 18.78 -0.50
C GLU A 111 17.98 19.00 0.46
N ILE A 112 19.12 18.37 0.17
CA ILE A 112 20.30 18.51 1.01
C ILE A 112 21.00 19.82 0.69
N SER A 113 21.12 20.69 1.71
CA SER A 113 21.82 21.94 1.59
C SER A 113 23.34 21.76 1.39
N PRO A 114 24.01 22.63 0.60
CA PRO A 114 25.45 22.59 0.43
C PRO A 114 26.18 22.86 1.77
N GLY A 115 27.23 22.09 2.05
CA GLY A 115 28.15 22.35 3.17
C GLY A 115 28.07 21.41 4.37
N PHE A 116 27.11 20.48 4.41
CA PHE A 116 27.06 19.43 5.43
C PHE A 116 27.86 18.20 5.04
N LYS A 117 28.25 17.37 6.03
CA LYS A 117 28.79 16.04 5.77
C LYS A 117 27.69 15.19 5.16
N PHE A 118 27.82 14.94 3.88
CA PHE A 118 26.80 14.38 3.00
C PHE A 118 26.19 13.09 3.55
N ASP A 119 27.00 12.23 4.16
CA ASP A 119 26.58 10.91 4.65
C ASP A 119 25.62 10.98 5.85
N GLU A 120 25.92 11.78 6.83
CA GLU A 120 25.16 11.83 8.11
C GLU A 120 23.79 12.50 7.92
N GLU A 121 23.76 13.58 7.16
CA GLU A 121 22.50 14.30 6.88
C GLU A 121 21.56 13.49 5.97
N ILE A 122 22.07 12.84 4.92
CA ILE A 122 21.27 11.95 4.07
C ILE A 122 20.61 10.86 4.90
N ILE A 123 21.39 10.17 5.73
CA ILE A 123 20.87 9.07 6.55
C ILE A 123 19.79 9.58 7.51
N LYS A 124 19.99 10.74 8.12
CA LYS A 124 19.01 11.35 9.04
C LYS A 124 17.69 11.65 8.32
N HIS A 125 17.76 12.31 7.17
CA HIS A 125 16.54 12.63 6.39
C HIS A 125 15.82 11.39 5.87
N ILE A 126 16.54 10.41 5.35
CA ILE A 126 15.95 9.17 4.85
C ILE A 126 15.24 8.41 5.98
N LYS A 127 15.81 8.36 7.19
CA LYS A 127 15.20 7.68 8.35
C LYS A 127 13.79 8.15 8.68
N GLU A 128 13.46 9.39 8.36
CA GLU A 128 12.18 10.01 8.70
C GLU A 128 11.25 10.20 7.51
N SER A 129 11.74 9.96 6.28
CA SER A 129 11.03 10.30 5.04
C SER A 129 10.54 9.08 4.28
N THR A 130 9.60 9.31 3.37
CA THR A 130 9.33 8.43 2.25
C THR A 130 10.28 8.79 1.12
N LEU A 131 11.02 7.82 0.61
CA LEU A 131 11.96 8.02 -0.49
C LEU A 131 11.21 8.00 -1.83
N VAL A 132 11.41 9.03 -2.64
CA VAL A 132 10.97 9.10 -4.03
C VAL A 132 12.21 9.06 -4.93
N ALA A 133 12.46 7.92 -5.54
CA ALA A 133 13.61 7.66 -6.39
C ALA A 133 13.30 8.02 -7.84
N ILE A 134 13.84 9.13 -8.35
CA ILE A 134 13.58 9.62 -9.71
C ILE A 134 14.59 9.00 -10.67
N GLY A 135 14.18 7.89 -11.28
CA GLY A 135 14.98 7.06 -12.19
C GLY A 135 15.08 7.64 -13.58
N SER A 136 16.11 8.45 -13.82
CA SER A 136 16.55 8.86 -15.15
C SER A 136 17.66 7.93 -15.66
N ASP A 137 18.04 8.02 -16.93
CA ASP A 137 19.05 7.16 -17.58
C ASP A 137 20.38 7.04 -16.79
N ALA A 138 20.71 8.05 -16.00
CA ALA A 138 21.92 8.06 -15.20
C ALA A 138 21.72 7.57 -13.75
N TYR A 139 20.50 7.29 -13.30
CA TYR A 139 20.20 7.07 -11.88
C TYR A 139 20.89 5.85 -11.29
N SER A 140 20.70 4.69 -11.91
CA SER A 140 21.20 3.41 -11.38
C SER A 140 22.72 3.27 -11.46
N SER A 141 23.40 4.09 -12.28
CA SER A 141 24.87 4.13 -12.34
C SER A 141 25.49 4.96 -11.22
N ARG A 142 24.71 5.71 -10.44
CA ARG A 142 25.23 6.63 -9.43
C ARG A 142 25.29 5.97 -8.06
N TYR A 143 26.47 5.96 -7.49
CA TYR A 143 26.74 5.40 -6.17
C TYR A 143 25.80 5.95 -5.08
N TRP A 144 25.58 7.26 -5.06
CA TRP A 144 24.73 7.89 -4.03
C TRP A 144 23.27 7.49 -4.17
N CYS A 145 22.72 7.46 -5.38
CA CYS A 145 21.35 7.04 -5.63
C CYS A 145 21.11 5.58 -5.15
N GLN A 146 22.05 4.69 -5.44
CA GLN A 146 22.01 3.31 -4.94
C GLN A 146 22.06 3.26 -3.40
N ARG A 147 22.93 4.08 -2.80
CA ARG A 147 23.11 4.12 -1.35
C ARG A 147 21.88 4.68 -0.63
N GLU A 148 21.19 5.67 -1.20
CA GLU A 148 19.94 6.22 -0.68
C GLU A 148 18.84 5.16 -0.65
N ILE A 149 18.67 4.37 -1.72
CA ILE A 149 17.72 3.24 -1.76
C ILE A 149 18.08 2.21 -0.69
N LEU A 150 19.33 1.79 -0.62
CA LEU A 150 19.79 0.82 0.38
C LEU A 150 19.56 1.31 1.81
N CYS A 151 19.82 2.60 2.07
CA CYS A 151 19.58 3.22 3.37
C CYS A 151 18.09 3.21 3.71
N ALA A 152 17.21 3.59 2.78
CA ALA A 152 15.77 3.56 3.00
C ALA A 152 15.26 2.13 3.29
N LYS A 153 15.75 1.12 2.58
CA LYS A 153 15.44 -0.28 2.84
C LYS A 153 15.95 -0.77 4.19
N GLN A 154 17.18 -0.43 4.55
CA GLN A 154 17.76 -0.78 5.84
C GLN A 154 16.95 -0.21 7.02
N HIS A 155 16.43 1.01 6.84
CA HIS A 155 15.60 1.66 7.87
C HIS A 155 14.10 1.40 7.69
N GLN A 156 13.73 0.43 6.85
CA GLN A 156 12.34 0.06 6.59
C GLN A 156 11.47 1.28 6.27
N ARG A 157 11.93 2.11 5.33
CA ARG A 157 11.17 3.30 4.89
C ARG A 157 10.37 3.00 3.63
N PRO A 158 9.21 3.65 3.43
CA PRO A 158 8.48 3.58 2.18
C PRO A 158 9.34 4.10 1.02
N ILE A 159 9.24 3.48 -0.14
CA ILE A 159 9.98 3.86 -1.34
C ILE A 159 9.03 3.82 -2.53
N ILE A 160 9.06 4.87 -3.36
CA ILE A 160 8.44 4.92 -4.68
C ILE A 160 9.54 5.12 -5.71
N ALA A 161 9.54 4.30 -6.75
CA ALA A 161 10.32 4.55 -7.95
C ALA A 161 9.49 5.40 -8.92
N VAL A 162 10.14 6.38 -9.54
CA VAL A 162 9.60 7.17 -10.66
C VAL A 162 10.44 6.83 -11.86
N ASP A 163 9.85 6.22 -12.87
CA ASP A 163 10.51 5.89 -14.12
C ASP A 163 10.30 7.01 -15.13
N CYS A 164 11.38 7.74 -15.44
CA CYS A 164 11.42 8.81 -16.42
C CYS A 164 12.60 8.63 -17.40
N LEU A 165 12.80 7.39 -17.87
CA LEU A 165 13.84 7.05 -18.82
C LEU A 165 13.54 7.62 -20.20
N HIS A 166 14.56 8.15 -20.90
CA HIS A 166 14.49 8.52 -22.30
C HIS A 166 14.72 7.30 -23.20
N ASP A 167 15.82 6.59 -22.96
CA ASP A 167 16.21 5.45 -23.76
C ASP A 167 16.24 4.19 -22.89
N PHE A 168 17.33 3.97 -22.19
CA PHE A 168 17.52 2.80 -21.33
C PHE A 168 18.58 3.06 -20.27
N GLU A 169 18.54 2.27 -19.22
CA GLU A 169 19.62 2.17 -18.25
C GLU A 169 20.58 1.03 -18.65
N ASP A 170 21.89 1.27 -18.60
CA ASP A 170 22.89 0.21 -18.80
C ASP A 170 22.69 -0.95 -17.82
N ARG A 171 22.25 -0.65 -16.62
CA ARG A 171 22.02 -1.62 -15.56
C ARG A 171 21.00 -1.09 -14.55
N VAL A 172 19.88 -1.76 -14.45
CA VAL A 172 18.91 -1.51 -13.39
C VAL A 172 19.50 -1.91 -12.03
N PHE A 173 19.37 -1.04 -11.03
CA PHE A 173 19.80 -1.35 -9.68
C PHE A 173 18.80 -2.32 -9.01
N PRO A 174 19.19 -3.59 -8.71
CA PRO A 174 18.23 -4.61 -8.28
C PRO A 174 17.46 -4.24 -7.02
N ALA A 175 18.08 -3.54 -6.06
CA ALA A 175 17.40 -3.11 -4.85
C ALA A 175 16.34 -2.00 -5.09
N GLY A 176 16.33 -1.36 -6.25
CA GLY A 176 15.33 -0.38 -6.66
C GLY A 176 14.12 -1.00 -7.37
N SER A 177 14.13 -2.28 -7.71
CA SER A 177 13.10 -2.90 -8.54
C SER A 177 11.92 -3.52 -7.76
N ASN A 178 12.06 -3.76 -6.46
CA ASN A 178 11.00 -4.34 -5.62
C ASN A 178 10.25 -3.25 -4.83
N VAL A 179 9.77 -2.23 -5.55
CA VAL A 179 9.00 -1.12 -4.98
C VAL A 179 7.96 -0.67 -6.00
N PRO A 180 6.85 -0.02 -5.57
CA PRO A 180 5.89 0.56 -6.51
C PRO A 180 6.58 1.55 -7.44
N CYS A 181 6.21 1.51 -8.72
CA CYS A 181 6.78 2.36 -9.76
C CYS A 181 5.71 3.19 -10.47
N VAL A 182 6.02 4.46 -10.69
CA VAL A 182 5.19 5.40 -11.47
C VAL A 182 5.93 5.77 -12.74
N HIS A 183 5.38 5.39 -13.89
CA HIS A 183 5.92 5.79 -15.18
C HIS A 183 5.45 7.20 -15.54
N VAL A 184 6.37 8.08 -15.84
CA VAL A 184 6.10 9.46 -16.28
C VAL A 184 6.89 9.79 -17.55
N SER A 185 6.46 10.82 -18.29
CA SER A 185 7.24 11.29 -19.43
C SER A 185 8.60 11.81 -18.98
N PRO A 186 9.69 11.49 -19.71
CA PRO A 186 10.99 12.10 -19.49
C PRO A 186 11.04 13.58 -19.93
N ASP A 187 10.00 14.08 -20.60
CA ASP A 187 9.94 15.46 -21.08
C ASP A 187 10.01 16.47 -19.92
N THR A 188 10.69 17.57 -20.17
CA THR A 188 10.81 18.67 -19.20
C THR A 188 10.17 19.94 -19.75
N PRO A 189 9.38 20.68 -18.93
CA PRO A 189 9.04 20.39 -17.54
C PRO A 189 8.02 19.22 -17.39
N ILE A 190 8.12 18.47 -16.31
CA ILE A 190 7.14 17.42 -15.97
C ILE A 190 5.72 18.01 -15.81
N SER A 191 4.72 17.29 -16.28
CA SER A 191 3.33 17.75 -16.20
C SER A 191 2.80 17.78 -14.77
N GLN A 192 1.87 18.69 -14.45
CA GLN A 192 1.22 18.72 -13.13
C GLN A 192 0.44 17.44 -12.84
N SER A 193 -0.12 16.79 -13.87
CA SER A 193 -0.79 15.50 -13.74
C SER A 193 0.17 14.42 -13.27
N ASP A 194 1.38 14.37 -13.85
CA ASP A 194 2.39 13.39 -13.45
C ASP A 194 2.93 13.66 -12.04
N ILE A 195 3.13 14.92 -11.68
CA ILE A 195 3.48 15.29 -10.29
C ILE A 195 2.42 14.78 -9.31
N LEU A 196 1.13 15.00 -9.58
CA LEU A 196 0.05 14.53 -8.72
C LEU A 196 0.00 12.99 -8.66
N ARG A 197 0.26 12.29 -9.76
CA ARG A 197 0.37 10.82 -9.78
C ARG A 197 1.48 10.32 -8.86
N ILE A 198 2.65 10.96 -8.92
CA ILE A 198 3.78 10.65 -8.03
C ILE A 198 3.41 10.90 -6.58
N LEU A 199 2.80 12.05 -6.26
CA LEU A 199 2.41 12.38 -4.89
C LEU A 199 1.32 11.45 -4.35
N ILE A 200 0.34 11.06 -5.17
CA ILE A 200 -0.68 10.07 -4.81
C ILE A 200 -0.02 8.71 -4.53
N ALA A 201 0.85 8.23 -5.40
CA ALA A 201 1.56 6.98 -5.17
C ALA A 201 2.40 7.04 -3.89
N THR A 202 3.05 8.17 -3.62
CA THR A 202 3.87 8.38 -2.42
C THR A 202 3.03 8.29 -1.13
N ILE A 203 1.88 8.95 -1.09
CA ILE A 203 1.03 8.90 0.10
C ILE A 203 0.40 7.52 0.30
N LEU A 204 -0.06 6.88 -0.76
CA LEU A 204 -0.65 5.54 -0.70
C LEU A 204 0.36 4.50 -0.23
N GLU A 205 1.59 4.56 -0.73
CA GLU A 205 2.65 3.65 -0.26
C GLU A 205 3.05 3.92 1.19
N THR A 206 3.07 5.19 1.60
CA THR A 206 3.31 5.56 3.01
C THR A 206 2.23 4.97 3.92
N ILE A 207 0.95 5.14 3.56
CA ILE A 207 -0.19 4.58 4.29
C ILE A 207 -0.09 3.04 4.32
N ARG A 208 0.13 2.41 3.17
CA ARG A 208 0.25 0.95 3.06
C ARG A 208 1.34 0.42 3.99
N HIS A 209 2.50 1.05 3.99
CA HIS A 209 3.65 0.65 4.81
C HIS A 209 3.36 0.78 6.31
N LEU A 210 2.78 1.91 6.73
CA LEU A 210 2.44 2.16 8.12
C LEU A 210 1.29 1.27 8.59
N HIS A 211 0.28 1.05 7.74
CA HIS A 211 -0.83 0.15 8.03
C HIS A 211 -0.34 -1.29 8.23
N ALA A 212 0.50 -1.79 7.31
CA ALA A 212 1.08 -3.11 7.43
C ALA A 212 1.84 -3.27 8.75
N LYS A 213 2.69 -2.30 9.10
CA LYS A 213 3.43 -2.31 10.37
C LYS A 213 2.49 -2.35 11.58
N LYS A 214 1.54 -1.42 11.67
CA LYS A 214 0.58 -1.36 12.79
C LYS A 214 -0.28 -2.62 12.91
N SER A 215 -0.72 -3.18 11.78
CA SER A 215 -1.51 -4.42 11.78
C SER A 215 -0.71 -5.61 12.33
N LEU A 216 0.55 -5.75 11.91
CA LEU A 216 1.40 -6.82 12.42
C LEU A 216 1.77 -6.62 13.89
N GLU A 217 2.04 -5.39 14.33
CA GLU A 217 2.26 -5.05 15.74
C GLU A 217 1.01 -5.36 16.59
N TYR A 218 -0.17 -5.07 16.06
CA TYR A 218 -1.43 -5.45 16.71
C TYR A 218 -1.57 -6.97 16.82
N TYR A 219 -1.32 -7.73 15.75
CA TYR A 219 -1.37 -9.20 15.80
C TYR A 219 -0.37 -9.77 16.80
N GLN A 220 0.82 -9.17 16.91
CA GLN A 220 1.80 -9.55 17.92
C GLN A 220 1.30 -9.24 19.34
N SER A 221 0.64 -8.10 19.55
CA SER A 221 0.05 -7.74 20.85
C SER A 221 -1.10 -8.67 21.26
N GLN A 222 -1.78 -9.29 20.29
CA GLN A 222 -2.82 -10.29 20.50
C GLN A 222 -2.27 -11.73 20.65
N ASN A 223 -0.94 -11.90 20.63
CA ASN A 223 -0.25 -13.19 20.63
C ASN A 223 -0.60 -14.11 19.42
N TRP A 224 -1.03 -13.53 18.31
CA TRP A 224 -1.20 -14.26 17.04
C TRP A 224 0.11 -14.43 16.29
N ILE A 225 1.08 -13.60 16.59
CA ILE A 225 2.46 -13.67 16.12
C ILE A 225 3.36 -13.68 17.34
N ASP A 226 4.35 -14.55 17.37
CA ASP A 226 5.31 -14.65 18.47
C ASP A 226 6.08 -13.34 18.69
N ASN A 227 6.36 -13.00 19.95
CA ASN A 227 7.09 -11.76 20.30
C ASN A 227 8.57 -11.79 19.86
N ASP A 228 9.15 -12.96 19.61
CA ASP A 228 10.52 -13.11 19.09
C ASP A 228 10.59 -12.89 17.57
N CYS A 229 9.45 -12.87 16.90
CA CYS A 229 9.35 -12.63 15.47
C CYS A 229 9.70 -11.17 15.11
N ALA A 230 10.52 -10.99 14.09
CA ALA A 230 10.74 -9.65 13.50
C ALA A 230 9.57 -9.29 12.59
N ILE A 231 9.08 -8.06 12.74
CA ILE A 231 8.01 -7.50 11.89
C ILE A 231 8.62 -6.61 10.84
N ILE A 232 8.26 -6.83 9.58
CA ILE A 232 8.61 -5.97 8.44
C ILE A 232 7.38 -5.64 7.61
N SER A 233 7.35 -4.45 7.03
CA SER A 233 6.16 -3.94 6.32
C SER A 233 6.07 -4.35 4.85
N ARG A 234 6.99 -5.17 4.38
CA ARG A 234 7.10 -5.70 3.00
C ARG A 234 7.63 -7.12 3.02
N PRO A 235 7.49 -7.89 1.93
CA PRO A 235 8.21 -9.15 1.79
C PRO A 235 9.72 -8.96 2.03
N PRO A 236 10.38 -9.89 2.74
CA PRO A 236 11.78 -9.76 3.10
C PRO A 236 12.69 -9.83 1.88
N GLU A 237 13.72 -8.99 1.87
CA GLU A 237 14.82 -9.08 0.91
C GLU A 237 16.04 -9.74 1.56
N ILE A 238 16.88 -10.40 0.77
CA ILE A 238 18.03 -11.18 1.26
C ILE A 238 18.90 -10.37 2.24
N ARG A 239 19.14 -9.09 1.96
CA ARG A 239 19.94 -8.24 2.86
C ARG A 239 19.26 -8.05 4.22
N GLN A 240 17.95 -7.77 4.23
CA GLN A 240 17.18 -7.60 5.48
C GLN A 240 17.19 -8.90 6.29
N VAL A 241 17.07 -10.03 5.60
CA VAL A 241 17.14 -11.35 6.22
C VAL A 241 18.50 -11.56 6.90
N ILE A 242 19.60 -11.23 6.21
CA ILE A 242 20.94 -11.32 6.77
C ILE A 242 21.11 -10.41 7.99
N ASP A 243 20.66 -9.16 7.92
CA ASP A 243 20.76 -8.20 9.01
C ASP A 243 19.94 -8.65 10.23
N LEU A 244 18.73 -9.18 10.02
CA LEU A 244 17.88 -9.74 11.08
C LEU A 244 18.48 -11.01 11.70
N LYS A 245 19.00 -11.91 10.88
CA LYS A 245 19.72 -13.10 11.37
C LYS A 245 20.92 -12.72 12.24
N ASN A 246 21.72 -11.76 11.79
CA ASN A 246 22.88 -11.26 12.55
C ASN A 246 22.46 -10.61 13.88
N SER A 247 21.24 -10.09 13.99
CA SER A 247 20.65 -9.59 15.24
C SER A 247 19.95 -10.66 16.09
N GLY A 248 20.06 -11.93 15.71
CA GLY A 248 19.50 -13.07 16.43
C GLY A 248 18.02 -13.36 16.14
N LYS A 249 17.45 -12.75 15.10
CA LYS A 249 16.08 -13.02 14.66
C LYS A 249 16.07 -14.10 13.57
N GLN A 250 15.35 -15.18 13.83
CA GLN A 250 15.18 -16.30 12.89
C GLN A 250 13.78 -16.38 12.30
N LYS A 251 12.81 -15.68 12.89
CA LYS A 251 11.44 -15.61 12.38
C LYS A 251 11.12 -14.21 11.91
N ILE A 252 10.54 -14.11 10.73
CA ILE A 252 10.13 -12.83 10.10
C ILE A 252 8.67 -12.93 9.69
N CYS A 253 7.84 -12.01 10.18
CA CYS A 253 6.47 -11.84 9.72
C CYS A 253 6.34 -10.59 8.86
N TYR A 254 5.68 -10.75 7.71
CA TYR A 254 5.45 -9.69 6.74
C TYR A 254 3.97 -9.74 6.24
N PRO A 255 3.43 -8.64 5.63
CA PRO A 255 2.04 -8.62 5.20
C PRO A 255 1.79 -9.52 3.99
N GLU A 256 0.52 -9.94 3.84
CA GLU A 256 0.06 -10.63 2.63
C GLU A 256 0.33 -9.83 1.34
N PRO A 257 0.52 -10.50 0.21
CA PRO A 257 0.51 -11.95 -0.01
C PRO A 257 1.84 -12.64 0.29
N SER A 258 1.79 -13.95 0.52
CA SER A 258 2.99 -14.78 0.72
C SER A 258 3.94 -14.71 -0.47
N LEU A 259 5.23 -14.88 -0.23
CA LEU A 259 6.22 -15.12 -1.28
C LEU A 259 5.88 -16.38 -2.07
N TYR A 260 6.35 -16.47 -3.30
CA TYR A 260 6.33 -17.71 -4.07
C TYR A 260 7.20 -18.77 -3.41
N SER A 261 6.86 -20.04 -3.62
CA SER A 261 7.57 -21.17 -2.99
C SER A 261 9.06 -21.19 -3.27
N GLU A 262 9.48 -20.77 -4.47
CA GLU A 262 10.89 -20.68 -4.85
C GLU A 262 11.63 -19.64 -4.02
N GLU A 263 11.05 -18.44 -3.86
CA GLU A 263 11.65 -17.38 -3.05
C GLU A 263 11.67 -17.75 -1.56
N ALA A 264 10.58 -18.35 -1.06
CA ALA A 264 10.52 -18.86 0.31
C ALA A 264 11.59 -19.96 0.54
N GLY A 265 11.82 -20.81 -0.45
CA GLY A 265 12.87 -21.81 -0.44
C GLY A 265 14.28 -21.20 -0.30
N TRP A 266 14.56 -20.08 -0.97
CA TRP A 266 15.85 -19.39 -0.81
C TRP A 266 16.05 -18.84 0.60
N LEU A 267 14.99 -18.30 1.22
CA LEU A 267 15.07 -17.81 2.59
C LEU A 267 15.28 -18.93 3.60
N SER A 268 14.68 -20.09 3.38
CA SER A 268 14.88 -21.26 4.25
C SER A 268 16.32 -21.77 4.24
N HIS A 269 17.04 -21.63 3.10
CA HIS A 269 18.48 -21.93 3.04
C HIS A 269 19.33 -20.99 3.93
N LEU A 270 18.80 -19.81 4.25
CA LEU A 270 19.42 -18.89 5.20
C LEU A 270 19.03 -19.21 6.66
N GLU A 271 18.31 -20.30 6.91
CA GLU A 271 17.80 -20.69 8.24
C GLU A 271 16.90 -19.62 8.88
N VAL A 272 16.16 -18.92 8.06
CA VAL A 272 15.16 -17.93 8.48
C VAL A 272 13.79 -18.38 8.02
N ASP A 273 12.85 -18.40 8.95
CA ASP A 273 11.45 -18.70 8.70
C ASP A 273 10.69 -17.39 8.43
N ALA A 274 10.32 -17.16 7.18
CA ALA A 274 9.56 -15.98 6.77
C ALA A 274 8.14 -16.37 6.39
N PHE A 275 7.15 -15.78 7.05
CA PHE A 275 5.74 -16.11 6.88
C PHE A 275 4.84 -14.87 6.95
N THR A 276 3.61 -15.01 6.50
CA THR A 276 2.55 -14.02 6.68
C THR A 276 1.59 -14.45 7.79
N PRO A 277 0.79 -13.55 8.37
CA PRO A 277 -0.14 -13.91 9.44
C PRO A 277 -1.12 -15.03 9.03
N LEU A 278 -1.53 -15.03 7.77
CA LEU A 278 -2.44 -16.04 7.23
C LEU A 278 -1.79 -17.43 7.15
N TRP A 279 -0.47 -17.49 6.88
CA TRP A 279 0.30 -18.71 6.70
C TRP A 279 1.23 -18.98 7.89
N ASN A 280 0.79 -18.61 9.08
CA ASN A 280 1.51 -18.95 10.31
C ASN A 280 1.35 -20.46 10.58
N LYS A 281 2.46 -21.17 10.69
CA LYS A 281 2.50 -22.63 10.87
C LYS A 281 1.71 -23.17 12.08
N ALA A 282 1.50 -22.35 13.09
CA ALA A 282 0.75 -22.76 14.27
C ALA A 282 -0.70 -23.20 13.98
N GLU A 283 -1.23 -22.80 12.81
CA GLU A 283 -2.60 -23.09 12.42
C GLU A 283 -2.70 -23.92 11.12
N ASP A 284 -1.58 -24.41 10.59
CA ASP A 284 -1.56 -25.25 9.40
C ASP A 284 -2.47 -26.47 9.59
N GLY A 285 -3.41 -26.65 8.68
CA GLY A 285 -4.32 -27.76 8.69
C GLY A 285 -5.47 -27.70 9.71
N ALA A 286 -5.70 -26.56 10.37
CA ALA A 286 -6.76 -26.39 11.37
C ALA A 286 -8.15 -26.78 10.84
N PHE A 287 -8.40 -26.63 9.54
CA PHE A 287 -9.66 -26.97 8.86
C PHE A 287 -9.56 -28.16 7.92
N SER A 288 -8.51 -28.96 7.96
CA SER A 288 -8.26 -30.06 7.01
C SER A 288 -9.37 -31.12 6.92
N SER A 289 -10.17 -31.28 7.98
CA SER A 289 -11.33 -32.18 7.99
C SER A 289 -12.66 -31.48 7.68
N PHE A 290 -12.66 -30.17 7.47
CA PHE A 290 -13.89 -29.41 7.28
C PHE A 290 -14.17 -29.14 5.82
N ARG A 291 -15.44 -29.32 5.47
CA ARG A 291 -16.03 -28.88 4.20
C ARG A 291 -16.95 -27.70 4.51
N ILE A 292 -16.57 -26.51 4.05
CA ILE A 292 -17.19 -25.26 4.48
C ILE A 292 -17.88 -24.60 3.31
N GLY A 293 -19.20 -24.48 3.40
CA GLY A 293 -20.03 -23.82 2.39
C GLY A 293 -19.98 -22.31 2.54
N ILE A 294 -19.66 -21.59 1.45
CA ILE A 294 -19.85 -20.16 1.33
C ILE A 294 -21.13 -19.91 0.55
N SER A 295 -22.07 -19.17 1.13
CA SER A 295 -23.31 -18.74 0.47
C SER A 295 -23.32 -17.23 0.36
N ILE A 296 -23.10 -16.73 -0.82
CA ILE A 296 -23.16 -15.30 -1.16
C ILE A 296 -24.04 -15.19 -2.40
N SER A 297 -25.04 -14.31 -2.36
CA SER A 297 -25.86 -14.00 -3.52
C SER A 297 -25.78 -12.54 -3.87
N ASP A 298 -25.64 -12.27 -5.15
CA ASP A 298 -25.79 -10.95 -5.73
C ASP A 298 -27.28 -10.68 -5.93
N ASN A 299 -27.93 -10.13 -4.92
CA ASN A 299 -29.32 -9.74 -5.01
C ASN A 299 -29.42 -8.24 -5.36
N PRO A 300 -29.75 -7.88 -6.61
CA PRO A 300 -29.87 -6.48 -7.02
C PRO A 300 -31.00 -5.75 -6.30
N VAL A 301 -31.90 -6.45 -5.63
CA VAL A 301 -32.98 -5.90 -4.83
C VAL A 301 -32.57 -5.69 -3.36
N GLY A 302 -31.38 -6.15 -2.97
CA GLY A 302 -30.85 -5.95 -1.62
C GLY A 302 -30.49 -4.48 -1.40
N ASN A 303 -30.92 -3.92 -0.29
CA ASN A 303 -30.68 -2.53 0.11
C ASN A 303 -29.22 -2.33 0.58
N TYR A 304 -28.25 -2.78 -0.20
CA TYR A 304 -26.82 -2.62 0.15
C TYR A 304 -26.45 -1.15 0.38
N SER A 305 -27.08 -0.23 -0.40
CA SER A 305 -26.87 1.21 -0.27
C SER A 305 -27.40 1.77 1.05
N GLU A 306 -28.42 1.17 1.65
CA GLU A 306 -28.92 1.57 2.98
C GLU A 306 -27.90 1.26 4.09
N HIS A 307 -27.05 0.26 3.87
CA HIS A 307 -25.95 -0.12 4.75
C HIS A 307 -24.60 0.43 4.30
N HIS A 308 -24.58 1.36 3.35
CA HIS A 308 -23.33 1.90 2.75
C HIS A 308 -22.42 0.80 2.15
N LEU A 309 -23.00 -0.31 1.70
CA LEU A 309 -22.30 -1.41 1.06
C LEU A 309 -22.49 -1.33 -0.47
N HIS A 310 -21.48 -1.82 -1.18
CA HIS A 310 -21.45 -1.94 -2.63
C HIS A 310 -21.20 -3.40 -3.03
N ALA A 311 -21.57 -3.81 -4.25
CA ALA A 311 -21.35 -5.19 -4.75
C ALA A 311 -19.88 -5.63 -4.61
N ASP A 312 -18.92 -4.71 -4.79
CA ASP A 312 -17.51 -4.99 -4.63
C ASP A 312 -17.11 -5.41 -3.20
N HIS A 313 -17.85 -5.00 -2.17
CA HIS A 313 -17.62 -5.47 -0.81
C HIS A 313 -17.91 -6.96 -0.65
N LEU A 314 -18.96 -7.46 -1.32
CA LEU A 314 -19.28 -8.89 -1.31
C LEU A 314 -18.23 -9.70 -2.07
N LYS A 315 -17.76 -9.18 -3.20
CA LYS A 315 -16.65 -9.80 -3.94
C LYS A 315 -15.41 -9.94 -3.06
N ARG A 316 -14.98 -8.86 -2.42
CA ARG A 316 -13.83 -8.89 -1.49
C ARG A 316 -14.05 -9.84 -0.34
N LEU A 317 -15.24 -9.80 0.28
CA LEU A 317 -15.59 -10.71 1.38
C LEU A 317 -15.48 -12.17 0.96
N SER A 318 -15.97 -12.54 -0.23
CA SER A 318 -15.89 -13.91 -0.74
C SER A 318 -14.44 -14.34 -0.95
N GLN A 319 -13.60 -13.48 -1.51
CA GLN A 319 -12.19 -13.75 -1.72
C GLN A 319 -11.43 -13.88 -0.40
N ASP A 320 -11.66 -12.98 0.56
CA ASP A 320 -11.00 -13.02 1.86
C ASP A 320 -11.42 -14.24 2.67
N LEU A 321 -12.72 -14.58 2.68
CA LEU A 321 -13.20 -15.80 3.33
C LEU A 321 -12.56 -17.05 2.70
N ALA A 322 -12.59 -17.15 1.37
CA ALA A 322 -11.97 -18.27 0.66
C ALA A 322 -10.49 -18.40 1.00
N ARG A 323 -9.75 -17.29 0.96
CA ARG A 323 -8.31 -17.24 1.30
C ARG A 323 -8.04 -17.76 2.70
N HIS A 324 -8.79 -17.29 3.71
CA HIS A 324 -8.65 -17.72 5.09
C HIS A 324 -8.98 -19.20 5.32
N LEU A 325 -10.00 -19.71 4.65
CA LEU A 325 -10.42 -21.12 4.78
C LEU A 325 -9.43 -22.05 4.08
N LEU A 326 -8.99 -21.67 2.87
CA LEU A 326 -8.05 -22.45 2.07
C LEU A 326 -6.65 -22.48 2.72
N ALA A 327 -6.21 -21.38 3.30
CA ALA A 327 -4.92 -21.30 3.99
C ALA A 327 -4.83 -22.25 5.18
N ARG A 328 -5.97 -22.64 5.76
CA ARG A 328 -6.07 -23.61 6.87
C ARG A 328 -6.47 -25.00 6.41
N ALA A 329 -6.24 -25.31 5.12
CA ALA A 329 -6.53 -26.58 4.48
C ALA A 329 -8.02 -26.99 4.49
N GLY A 330 -8.96 -26.05 4.67
CA GLY A 330 -10.39 -26.30 4.55
C GLY A 330 -10.79 -26.51 3.09
N THR A 331 -11.74 -27.43 2.82
CA THR A 331 -12.37 -27.52 1.53
C THR A 331 -13.49 -26.49 1.42
N VAL A 332 -13.35 -25.55 0.51
CA VAL A 332 -14.38 -24.52 0.26
C VAL A 332 -15.41 -25.03 -0.73
N ILE A 333 -16.67 -24.98 -0.33
CA ILE A 333 -17.81 -25.38 -1.16
C ILE A 333 -18.58 -24.12 -1.54
N TYR A 334 -18.86 -23.95 -2.82
CA TYR A 334 -19.71 -22.89 -3.30
C TYR A 334 -20.88 -23.43 -4.13
N GLY A 335 -22.06 -22.84 -3.98
CA GLY A 335 -23.29 -23.25 -4.64
C GLY A 335 -23.50 -22.57 -6.00
N GLY A 336 -22.91 -23.13 -7.03
CA GLY A 336 -23.23 -23.02 -8.45
C GLY A 336 -23.51 -21.65 -9.07
N ASP A 337 -22.50 -20.91 -9.43
CA ASP A 337 -22.60 -19.77 -10.34
C ASP A 337 -21.57 -19.95 -11.45
N LEU A 338 -22.00 -20.10 -12.70
CA LEU A 338 -21.13 -20.24 -13.87
C LEU A 338 -21.00 -18.94 -14.66
N ARG A 339 -21.58 -17.85 -14.17
CA ARG A 339 -21.48 -16.56 -14.83
C ARG A 339 -20.02 -16.08 -14.84
N LYS A 340 -19.61 -15.51 -15.96
CA LYS A 340 -18.38 -14.74 -16.02
C LYS A 340 -18.46 -13.61 -15.00
N ASP A 341 -17.40 -13.41 -14.24
CA ASP A 341 -17.34 -12.45 -13.14
C ASP A 341 -18.31 -12.75 -11.96
N GLY A 342 -18.78 -14.00 -11.84
CA GLY A 342 -19.55 -14.47 -10.69
C GLY A 342 -18.67 -14.86 -9.49
N PHE A 343 -19.29 -15.12 -8.34
CA PHE A 343 -18.56 -15.45 -7.11
C PHE A 343 -17.74 -16.74 -7.21
N THR A 344 -18.20 -17.73 -7.99
CA THR A 344 -17.43 -18.95 -8.27
C THR A 344 -16.09 -18.61 -8.90
N GLN A 345 -16.09 -17.73 -9.90
CA GLN A 345 -14.86 -17.31 -10.58
C GLN A 345 -13.88 -16.69 -9.58
N PHE A 346 -14.33 -15.79 -8.71
CA PHE A 346 -13.45 -15.13 -7.74
C PHE A 346 -12.83 -16.10 -6.74
N ILE A 347 -13.60 -17.10 -6.28
CA ILE A 347 -13.11 -18.14 -5.35
C ILE A 347 -12.09 -19.05 -6.06
N LEU A 348 -12.37 -19.43 -7.31
CA LEU A 348 -11.46 -20.26 -8.10
C LEU A 348 -10.17 -19.54 -8.46
N ASP A 349 -10.25 -18.26 -8.83
CA ASP A 349 -9.07 -17.45 -9.13
C ASP A 349 -8.16 -17.35 -7.90
N GLU A 350 -8.74 -17.16 -6.71
CA GLU A 350 -7.99 -17.16 -5.46
C GLU A 350 -7.34 -18.52 -5.18
N ALA A 351 -8.08 -19.61 -5.36
CA ALA A 351 -7.56 -20.97 -5.15
C ALA A 351 -6.41 -21.28 -6.12
N ILE A 352 -6.53 -20.90 -7.39
CA ILE A 352 -5.49 -21.10 -8.41
C ILE A 352 -4.25 -20.26 -8.04
N ALA A 353 -4.45 -18.99 -7.67
CA ALA A 353 -3.36 -18.11 -7.26
C ALA A 353 -2.61 -18.68 -6.05
N LEU A 354 -3.31 -19.21 -5.04
CA LEU A 354 -2.71 -19.83 -3.86
C LEU A 354 -1.98 -21.13 -4.23
N LYS A 355 -2.57 -22.02 -5.02
CA LYS A 355 -1.89 -23.24 -5.50
C LYS A 355 -0.58 -22.92 -6.19
N THR A 356 -0.62 -21.97 -7.12
CA THR A 356 0.56 -21.58 -7.90
C THR A 356 1.62 -20.97 -7.01
N ARG A 357 1.23 -20.06 -6.12
CA ARG A 357 2.16 -19.34 -5.24
C ARG A 357 2.86 -20.25 -4.26
N LEU A 358 2.11 -21.15 -3.64
CA LEU A 358 2.61 -22.04 -2.58
C LEU A 358 3.11 -23.39 -3.10
N ASN A 359 2.95 -23.66 -4.39
CA ASN A 359 3.28 -24.93 -5.03
C ASN A 359 2.74 -26.12 -4.23
N THR A 360 1.44 -26.10 -3.94
CA THR A 360 0.77 -27.11 -3.11
C THR A 360 -0.52 -27.60 -3.76
N ASP A 361 -0.82 -28.88 -3.56
CA ASP A 361 -2.10 -29.49 -3.97
C ASP A 361 -3.15 -29.47 -2.85
N ASN A 362 -2.83 -28.94 -1.67
CA ASN A 362 -3.73 -28.93 -0.51
C ASN A 362 -4.80 -27.81 -0.56
N ILE A 363 -5.01 -27.21 -1.69
CA ILE A 363 -6.04 -26.17 -1.91
C ILE A 363 -7.23 -26.82 -2.63
N HIS A 364 -8.36 -26.91 -1.96
CA HIS A 364 -9.53 -27.62 -2.46
C HIS A 364 -10.76 -26.73 -2.53
N VAL A 365 -11.35 -26.62 -3.72
CA VAL A 365 -12.62 -25.93 -3.97
C VAL A 365 -13.57 -26.89 -4.68
N GLU A 366 -14.80 -26.96 -4.21
CA GLU A 366 -15.88 -27.72 -4.82
C GLU A 366 -16.97 -26.74 -5.29
N ASN A 367 -17.37 -26.84 -6.56
CA ASN A 367 -18.50 -26.07 -7.07
C ASN A 367 -19.71 -27.00 -7.23
N HIS A 368 -20.76 -26.74 -6.48
CA HIS A 368 -22.00 -27.54 -6.51
C HIS A 368 -23.07 -26.84 -7.34
N LEU A 369 -23.20 -27.23 -8.60
CA LEU A 369 -24.22 -26.70 -9.51
C LEU A 369 -25.59 -27.27 -9.19
N ALA A 370 -26.60 -26.41 -9.05
CA ALA A 370 -27.98 -26.81 -8.88
C ALA A 370 -28.55 -27.36 -10.23
N TRP A 371 -29.27 -28.49 -10.18
CA TRP A 371 -30.07 -28.89 -11.31
C TRP A 371 -31.25 -27.91 -11.51
N PRO A 372 -31.61 -27.39 -12.71
CA PRO A 372 -31.18 -27.84 -14.05
C PRO A 372 -30.00 -27.10 -14.65
N LEU A 373 -29.32 -26.17 -13.96
CA LEU A 373 -28.16 -25.41 -14.48
C LEU A 373 -27.06 -26.34 -14.99
N TYR A 374 -26.88 -27.47 -14.30
CA TYR A 374 -25.89 -28.48 -14.71
C TYR A 374 -26.18 -29.08 -16.11
N VAL A 375 -27.45 -29.11 -16.54
CA VAL A 375 -27.86 -29.70 -17.83
C VAL A 375 -27.84 -28.68 -18.96
N SER A 376 -27.96 -27.39 -18.66
CA SER A 376 -28.00 -26.34 -19.69
C SER A 376 -26.60 -25.88 -20.13
N ASP A 377 -25.59 -26.11 -19.32
CA ASP A 377 -24.23 -25.60 -19.55
C ASP A 377 -23.20 -26.71 -19.78
N SER A 378 -23.65 -27.98 -19.89
CA SER A 378 -22.86 -29.14 -20.33
C SER A 378 -23.12 -29.44 -21.81
#